data_43e71cad2f37843e06a8c1a8b0cf527b
#
_entry.id   43e71cad2f37843e06a8c1a8b0cf527b
#
_cell.length_a   1.000
_cell.length_b   1.000
_cell.length_c   1.000
_cell.angle_alpha   90.00
_cell.angle_beta   90.00
_cell.angle_gamma   90.00
#
_symmetry.space_group_name_H-M   'P 1'
#
loop_
_entity.id
_entity.type
_entity.pdbx_description
1 polymer ?
#
loop_
_entity_poly.entity_id
_entity_poly.type
_entity_poly.pdbx_seq_one_letter_code
_entity_poly.pdbx_strand_id
1 'polypeptide(L)'
;VQIIAVFAVSGLSIFLLYKGWSPIVTPVLMSVLLLILSGVNPLTGLTDIFLQGFMRVIPMFLLYFLAGSVMGALVSRSGAAEAIADTLFRVFVSRREGRSRAIAGGIVGTFVCFICCYGGLDTFCAVFTLLPIVMVLAQKSDVPRRLVPALMFGGISSASLGPGAPLTANNMGAMLFGTTITAAPVIGVIGMVVVLALIIQFTFRQVGRAYDKGERFEIGSYKMPEPRPADERPHFILAILPFAAVFVCS
;
A
#
# COMPACT_ATOMS: atom_id res chain seq x y z
N VAL A 1 18.32 -30.02 -0.88
CA VAL A 1 17.91 -29.92 0.54
C VAL A 1 17.77 -28.46 0.94
N GLN A 2 18.73 -27.58 0.66
CA GLN A 2 18.70 -26.15 1.07
C GLN A 2 17.52 -25.36 0.47
N ILE A 3 17.21 -25.55 -0.82
CA ILE A 3 16.08 -24.87 -1.47
C ILE A 3 14.75 -25.27 -0.82
N ILE A 4 14.57 -26.56 -0.53
CA ILE A 4 13.36 -27.05 0.15
C ILE A 4 13.24 -26.45 1.55
N ALA A 5 14.35 -26.35 2.29
CA ALA A 5 14.39 -25.72 3.61
C ALA A 5 13.96 -24.23 3.56
N VAL A 6 14.42 -23.48 2.56
CA VAL A 6 14.02 -22.07 2.35
C VAL A 6 12.50 -21.97 2.13
N PHE A 7 11.93 -22.77 1.24
CA PHE A 7 10.49 -22.73 0.99
C PHE A 7 9.66 -23.20 2.21
N ALA A 8 10.12 -24.23 2.91
CA ALA A 8 9.45 -24.73 4.11
C ALA A 8 9.46 -23.69 5.24
N VAL A 9 10.61 -23.06 5.51
CA VAL A 9 10.76 -22.03 6.54
C VAL A 9 9.98 -20.76 6.17
N SER A 10 9.98 -20.37 4.88
CA SER A 10 9.17 -19.25 4.40
C SER A 10 7.67 -19.52 4.56
N GLY A 11 7.21 -20.70 4.20
CA GLY A 11 5.82 -21.12 4.40
C GLY A 11 5.43 -21.14 5.89
N LEU A 12 6.31 -21.65 6.74
CA LEU A 12 6.11 -21.65 8.19
C LEU A 12 6.07 -20.22 8.76
N SER A 13 6.90 -19.30 8.25
CA SER A 13 6.86 -17.88 8.62
C SER A 13 5.49 -17.27 8.34
N ILE A 14 4.97 -17.47 7.13
CA ILE A 14 3.65 -16.97 6.71
C ILE A 14 2.55 -17.56 7.61
N PHE A 15 2.62 -18.85 7.90
CA PHE A 15 1.65 -19.53 8.76
C PHE A 15 1.65 -18.98 10.20
N LEU A 16 2.82 -18.72 10.78
CA LEU A 16 2.96 -18.15 12.12
C LEU A 16 2.44 -16.71 12.19
N LEU A 17 2.76 -15.90 11.16
CA LEU A 17 2.22 -14.53 11.04
C LEU A 17 0.70 -14.54 10.93
N TYR A 18 0.13 -15.48 10.18
CA TYR A 18 -1.32 -15.65 10.08
C TYR A 18 -1.96 -16.06 11.42
N LYS A 19 -1.24 -16.81 12.27
CA LYS A 19 -1.66 -17.13 13.64
C LYS A 19 -1.51 -15.96 14.63
N GLY A 20 -1.04 -14.81 14.19
CA GLY A 20 -0.90 -13.61 15.02
C GLY A 20 0.43 -13.50 15.75
N TRP A 21 1.46 -14.26 15.36
CA TRP A 21 2.81 -14.08 15.90
C TRP A 21 3.38 -12.73 15.49
N SER A 22 4.27 -12.20 16.31
CA SER A 22 4.88 -10.90 16.06
C SER A 22 5.65 -10.89 14.74
N PRO A 23 5.36 -9.93 13.82
CA PRO A 23 6.09 -9.79 12.57
C PRO A 23 7.55 -9.36 12.74
N ILE A 24 7.96 -8.93 13.94
CA ILE A 24 9.36 -8.59 14.24
C ILE A 24 10.12 -9.85 14.70
N VAL A 25 9.51 -10.65 15.56
CA VAL A 25 10.16 -11.82 16.16
C VAL A 25 10.19 -13.01 15.21
N THR A 26 9.11 -13.23 14.47
CA THR A 26 8.97 -14.39 13.57
C THR A 26 10.11 -14.49 12.54
N PRO A 27 10.48 -13.43 11.78
CA PRO A 27 11.59 -13.53 10.82
C PRO A 27 12.94 -13.87 11.45
N VAL A 28 13.21 -13.36 12.65
CA VAL A 28 14.46 -13.65 13.38
C VAL A 28 14.51 -15.12 13.77
N LEU A 29 13.43 -15.64 14.37
CA LEU A 29 13.35 -17.06 14.75
C LEU A 29 13.45 -17.98 13.53
N MET A 30 12.79 -17.62 12.44
CA MET A 30 12.83 -18.39 11.19
C MET A 30 14.21 -18.34 10.53
N SER A 31 14.93 -17.23 10.65
CA SER A 31 16.33 -17.15 10.20
C SER A 31 17.24 -18.06 11.01
N VAL A 32 17.08 -18.12 12.34
CA VAL A 32 17.81 -19.06 13.17
C VAL A 32 17.53 -20.52 12.78
N LEU A 33 16.25 -20.84 12.56
CA LEU A 33 15.86 -22.19 12.13
C LEU A 33 16.50 -22.55 10.77
N LEU A 34 16.51 -21.60 9.83
CA LEU A 34 17.13 -21.82 8.52
C LEU A 34 18.65 -22.04 8.63
N LEU A 35 19.33 -21.27 9.50
CA LEU A 35 20.77 -21.44 9.76
C LEU A 35 21.08 -22.82 10.32
N ILE A 36 20.29 -23.29 11.28
CA ILE A 36 20.43 -24.64 11.86
C ILE A 36 20.24 -25.71 10.77
N LEU A 37 19.17 -25.59 9.97
CA LEU A 37 18.89 -26.53 8.89
C LEU A 37 19.95 -26.53 7.78
N SER A 38 20.64 -25.41 7.61
CA SER A 38 21.74 -25.25 6.67
C SER A 38 23.10 -25.70 7.20
N GLY A 39 23.19 -26.12 8.47
CA GLY A 39 24.43 -26.54 9.13
C GLY A 39 25.38 -25.37 9.46
N VAL A 40 24.89 -24.15 9.44
CA VAL A 40 25.65 -22.94 9.80
C VAL A 40 25.50 -22.67 11.30
N ASN A 41 26.58 -22.29 11.96
CA ASN A 41 26.49 -21.91 13.38
C ASN A 41 25.52 -20.72 13.52
N PRO A 42 24.44 -20.83 14.32
CA PRO A 42 23.43 -19.79 14.43
C PRO A 42 23.97 -18.44 14.90
N LEU A 43 24.98 -18.42 15.76
CA LEU A 43 25.57 -17.18 16.28
C LEU A 43 26.30 -16.41 15.17
N THR A 44 27.23 -17.06 14.48
CA THR A 44 27.96 -16.47 13.35
C THR A 44 27.03 -16.17 12.19
N GLY A 45 26.04 -17.03 11.92
CA GLY A 45 25.06 -16.80 10.87
C GLY A 45 24.16 -15.58 11.15
N LEU A 46 23.79 -15.33 12.39
CA LEU A 46 23.04 -14.13 12.76
C LEU A 46 23.90 -12.86 12.63
N THR A 47 25.15 -12.90 13.06
CA THR A 47 26.02 -11.70 13.00
C THR A 47 26.52 -11.41 11.59
N ASP A 48 26.96 -12.43 10.85
CA ASP A 48 27.71 -12.25 9.61
C ASP A 48 26.82 -12.33 8.35
N ILE A 49 25.67 -13.02 8.44
CA ILE A 49 24.76 -13.17 7.30
C ILE A 49 23.49 -12.34 7.51
N PHE A 50 22.74 -12.62 8.60
CA PHE A 50 21.46 -11.96 8.83
C PHE A 50 21.61 -10.47 9.10
N LEU A 51 22.46 -10.08 10.05
CA LEU A 51 22.67 -8.69 10.43
C LEU A 51 23.25 -7.86 9.27
N GLN A 52 24.19 -8.41 8.51
CA GLN A 52 24.74 -7.72 7.33
C GLN A 52 23.68 -7.55 6.24
N GLY A 53 22.83 -8.56 5.97
CA GLY A 53 21.71 -8.46 5.05
C GLY A 53 20.70 -7.41 5.50
N PHE A 54 20.37 -7.39 6.79
CA PHE A 54 19.48 -6.42 7.40
C PHE A 54 20.03 -4.98 7.30
N MET A 55 21.32 -4.78 7.63
CA MET A 55 21.98 -3.47 7.53
C MET A 55 22.14 -2.96 6.10
N ARG A 56 22.16 -3.85 5.13
CA ARG A 56 22.17 -3.46 3.71
C ARG A 56 20.82 -2.94 3.25
N VAL A 57 19.73 -3.52 3.75
CA VAL A 57 18.35 -3.21 3.33
C VAL A 57 17.79 -1.98 4.07
N ILE A 58 18.05 -1.85 5.37
CA ILE A 58 17.50 -0.75 6.18
C ILE A 58 17.79 0.64 5.62
N PRO A 59 19.03 1.04 5.30
CA PRO A 59 19.31 2.39 4.82
C PRO A 59 18.55 2.71 3.53
N MET A 60 18.32 1.71 2.68
CA MET A 60 17.60 1.88 1.43
C MET A 60 16.11 2.22 1.66
N PHE A 61 15.46 1.56 2.61
CA PHE A 61 14.03 1.75 2.86
C PHE A 61 13.71 2.80 3.93
N LEU A 62 14.66 3.09 4.83
CA LEU A 62 14.46 4.03 5.94
C LEU A 62 14.03 5.42 5.45
N LEU A 63 14.65 5.93 4.40
CA LEU A 63 14.31 7.23 3.83
C LEU A 63 12.90 7.23 3.22
N TYR A 64 12.49 6.16 2.55
CA TYR A 64 11.12 6.03 2.01
C TYR A 64 10.08 6.02 3.12
N PHE A 65 10.31 5.26 4.19
CA PHE A 65 9.40 5.23 5.35
C PHE A 65 9.35 6.58 6.06
N LEU A 66 10.50 7.23 6.25
CA LEU A 66 10.57 8.52 6.92
C LEU A 66 9.85 9.59 6.09
N ALA A 67 10.19 9.72 4.81
CA ALA A 67 9.54 10.67 3.91
C ALA A 67 8.04 10.44 3.82
N GLY A 68 7.61 9.18 3.65
CA GLY A 68 6.20 8.82 3.61
C GLY A 68 5.44 9.14 4.89
N SER A 69 6.03 8.86 6.05
CA SER A 69 5.41 9.13 7.34
C SER A 69 5.28 10.64 7.61
N VAL A 70 6.31 11.42 7.28
CA VAL A 70 6.28 12.89 7.39
C VAL A 70 5.23 13.46 6.44
N MET A 71 5.22 13.02 5.18
CA MET A 71 4.24 13.46 4.19
C MET A 71 2.81 13.08 4.62
N GLY A 72 2.59 11.85 5.10
CA GLY A 72 1.30 11.40 5.62
C GLY A 72 0.82 12.24 6.82
N ALA A 73 1.74 12.57 7.74
CA ALA A 73 1.45 13.43 8.87
C ALA A 73 1.09 14.87 8.42
N LEU A 74 1.80 15.42 7.44
CA LEU A 74 1.51 16.74 6.88
C LEU A 74 0.14 16.76 6.19
N VAL A 75 -0.14 15.81 5.31
CA VAL A 75 -1.41 15.67 4.60
C VAL A 75 -2.58 15.53 5.58
N SER A 76 -2.38 14.77 6.65
CA SER A 76 -3.38 14.56 7.69
C SER A 76 -3.60 15.81 8.54
N ARG A 77 -2.52 16.43 9.04
CA ARG A 77 -2.60 17.59 9.94
C ARG A 77 -3.00 18.89 9.24
N SER A 78 -2.73 19.05 7.96
CA SER A 78 -3.11 20.22 7.18
C SER A 78 -4.58 20.26 6.78
N GLY A 79 -5.34 19.17 6.96
CA GLY A 79 -6.69 19.02 6.42
C GLY A 79 -6.73 18.72 4.91
N ALA A 80 -5.58 18.47 4.30
CA ALA A 80 -5.50 18.13 2.87
C ALA A 80 -6.16 16.77 2.59
N ALA A 81 -6.06 15.81 3.51
CA ALA A 81 -6.71 14.51 3.38
C ALA A 81 -8.23 14.64 3.23
N GLU A 82 -8.83 15.48 4.09
CA GLU A 82 -10.27 15.77 4.06
C GLU A 82 -10.66 16.51 2.77
N ALA A 83 -9.89 17.53 2.38
CA ALA A 83 -10.17 18.32 1.18
C ALA A 83 -10.14 17.46 -0.09
N ILE A 84 -9.15 16.57 -0.21
CA ILE A 84 -9.04 15.62 -1.33
C ILE A 84 -10.18 14.60 -1.28
N ALA A 85 -10.40 13.97 -0.13
CA ALA A 85 -11.44 12.96 0.03
C ALA A 85 -12.84 13.55 -0.21
N ASP A 86 -13.12 14.78 0.24
CA ASP A 86 -14.39 15.47 0.03
C ASP A 86 -14.64 15.78 -1.44
N THR A 87 -13.62 16.21 -2.14
CA THR A 87 -13.73 16.48 -3.58
C THR A 87 -13.98 15.21 -4.36
N LEU A 88 -13.21 14.15 -4.09
CA LEU A 88 -13.40 12.85 -4.73
C LEU A 88 -14.78 12.25 -4.41
N PHE A 89 -15.21 12.33 -3.16
CA PHE A 89 -16.53 11.89 -2.75
C PHE A 89 -17.62 12.65 -3.50
N ARG A 90 -17.54 13.98 -3.54
CA ARG A 90 -18.53 14.84 -4.20
C ARG A 90 -18.64 14.57 -5.70
N VAL A 91 -17.51 14.38 -6.37
CA VAL A 91 -17.48 14.19 -7.83
C VAL A 91 -17.94 12.78 -8.23
N PHE A 92 -17.45 11.75 -7.54
CA PHE A 92 -17.61 10.37 -8.01
C PHE A 92 -18.59 9.52 -7.21
N VAL A 93 -18.90 9.91 -5.97
CA VAL A 93 -19.62 9.04 -5.02
C VAL A 93 -20.97 9.63 -4.59
N SER A 94 -21.07 10.96 -4.44
CA SER A 94 -22.21 11.64 -3.80
C SER A 94 -23.58 11.35 -4.43
N ARG A 95 -23.61 11.07 -5.73
CA ARG A 95 -24.87 10.76 -6.46
C ARG A 95 -25.35 9.32 -6.24
N ARG A 96 -24.66 8.54 -5.45
CA ARG A 96 -24.95 7.12 -5.19
C ARG A 96 -25.35 6.93 -3.74
N GLU A 97 -26.19 5.95 -3.49
CA GLU A 97 -26.71 5.65 -2.16
C GLU A 97 -26.46 4.20 -1.78
N GLY A 98 -26.50 3.93 -0.49
CA GLY A 98 -26.44 2.60 0.08
C GLY A 98 -25.23 1.80 -0.43
N ARG A 99 -25.48 0.57 -0.87
CA ARG A 99 -24.49 -0.37 -1.39
C ARG A 99 -23.66 0.20 -2.55
N SER A 100 -24.31 0.93 -3.46
CA SER A 100 -23.63 1.52 -4.62
C SER A 100 -22.65 2.62 -4.22
N ARG A 101 -22.96 3.37 -3.15
CA ARG A 101 -22.08 4.38 -2.57
C ARG A 101 -20.80 3.75 -1.99
N ALA A 102 -20.96 2.67 -1.20
CA ALA A 102 -19.82 1.97 -0.63
C ALA A 102 -18.90 1.39 -1.71
N ILE A 103 -19.46 0.72 -2.71
CA ILE A 103 -18.69 0.16 -3.84
C ILE A 103 -17.93 1.28 -4.59
N ALA A 104 -18.60 2.38 -4.90
CA ALA A 104 -17.98 3.50 -5.60
C ALA A 104 -16.83 4.11 -4.77
N GLY A 105 -17.02 4.29 -3.46
CA GLY A 105 -15.96 4.77 -2.57
C GLY A 105 -14.75 3.85 -2.54
N GLY A 106 -14.96 2.55 -2.49
CA GLY A 106 -13.89 1.56 -2.57
C GLY A 106 -13.13 1.62 -3.90
N ILE A 107 -13.83 1.71 -5.03
CA ILE A 107 -13.22 1.83 -6.36
C ILE A 107 -12.40 3.13 -6.45
N VAL A 108 -12.96 4.26 -6.03
CA VAL A 108 -12.26 5.56 -6.06
C VAL A 108 -11.00 5.51 -5.18
N GLY A 109 -11.08 4.92 -3.98
CA GLY A 109 -9.91 4.73 -3.11
C GLY A 109 -8.81 3.90 -3.78
N THR A 110 -9.17 2.82 -4.47
CA THR A 110 -8.23 2.00 -5.26
C THR A 110 -7.58 2.82 -6.39
N PHE A 111 -8.37 3.60 -7.13
CA PHE A 111 -7.87 4.44 -8.22
C PHE A 111 -6.93 5.56 -7.74
N VAL A 112 -7.20 6.16 -6.60
CA VAL A 112 -6.29 7.16 -6.00
C VAL A 112 -4.92 6.54 -5.74
N CYS A 113 -4.88 5.36 -5.12
CA CYS A 113 -3.63 4.67 -4.88
C CYS A 113 -2.93 4.27 -6.20
N PHE A 114 -3.68 3.78 -7.18
CA PHE A 114 -3.16 3.44 -8.49
C PHE A 114 -2.51 4.65 -9.18
N ILE A 115 -3.22 5.77 -9.29
CA ILE A 115 -2.75 6.97 -10.00
C ILE A 115 -1.52 7.55 -9.30
N CYS A 116 -1.56 7.70 -7.96
CA CYS A 116 -0.44 8.28 -7.22
C CYS A 116 0.82 7.41 -7.31
N CYS A 117 0.68 6.09 -7.24
CA CYS A 117 1.82 5.20 -7.36
C CYS A 117 2.34 5.12 -8.79
N TYR A 118 1.48 5.08 -9.79
CA TYR A 118 1.91 5.13 -11.19
C TYR A 118 2.65 6.43 -11.51
N GLY A 119 2.26 7.53 -10.88
CA GLY A 119 2.89 8.83 -10.99
C GLY A 119 4.15 9.03 -10.15
N GLY A 120 4.73 7.98 -9.56
CA GLY A 120 6.03 8.06 -8.90
C GLY A 120 6.02 7.99 -7.39
N LEU A 121 4.85 7.92 -6.74
CA LEU A 121 4.82 7.73 -5.30
C LEU A 121 5.15 6.27 -4.96
N ASP A 122 6.34 6.02 -4.42
CA ASP A 122 6.78 4.68 -4.08
C ASP A 122 5.83 3.96 -3.11
N THR A 123 5.73 2.65 -3.23
CA THR A 123 4.82 1.79 -2.45
C THR A 123 4.85 2.07 -0.96
N PHE A 124 6.04 2.16 -0.36
CA PHE A 124 6.18 2.37 1.08
C PHE A 124 5.77 3.78 1.50
N CYS A 125 6.12 4.77 0.70
CA CYS A 125 5.69 6.16 0.89
C CYS A 125 4.16 6.28 0.74
N ALA A 126 3.60 5.63 -0.28
CA ALA A 126 2.18 5.66 -0.60
C ALA A 126 1.29 5.13 0.53
N VAL A 127 1.69 4.04 1.19
CA VAL A 127 0.90 3.47 2.30
C VAL A 127 0.68 4.51 3.40
N PHE A 128 1.72 5.23 3.81
CA PHE A 128 1.58 6.22 4.88
C PHE A 128 0.90 7.51 4.42
N THR A 129 1.21 7.96 3.20
CA THR A 129 0.71 9.23 2.67
C THR A 129 -0.75 9.16 2.25
N LEU A 130 -1.16 8.06 1.61
CA LEU A 130 -2.53 7.91 1.09
C LEU A 130 -3.51 7.34 2.11
N LEU A 131 -3.02 6.68 3.17
CA LEU A 131 -3.89 6.09 4.19
C LEU A 131 -4.89 7.09 4.79
N PRO A 132 -4.51 8.32 5.20
CA PRO A 132 -5.46 9.29 5.72
C PRO A 132 -6.56 9.63 4.70
N ILE A 133 -6.20 9.82 3.43
CA ILE A 133 -7.15 10.16 2.35
C ILE A 133 -8.15 9.03 2.14
N VAL A 134 -7.63 7.78 2.00
CA VAL A 134 -8.48 6.61 1.76
C VAL A 134 -9.37 6.30 2.96
N MET A 135 -8.88 6.52 4.20
CA MET A 135 -9.67 6.35 5.42
C MET A 135 -10.83 7.34 5.50
N VAL A 136 -10.61 8.62 5.23
CA VAL A 136 -11.69 9.63 5.19
C VAL A 136 -12.69 9.31 4.09
N LEU A 137 -12.21 8.91 2.90
CA LEU A 137 -13.08 8.50 1.80
C LEU A 137 -13.91 7.25 2.16
N ALA A 138 -13.29 6.26 2.80
CA ALA A 138 -13.94 5.03 3.26
C ALA A 138 -15.02 5.34 4.30
N GLN A 139 -14.74 6.23 5.25
CA GLN A 139 -15.70 6.69 6.25
C GLN A 139 -16.92 7.35 5.60
N LYS A 140 -16.71 8.28 4.67
CA LYS A 140 -17.79 8.98 3.97
C LYS A 140 -18.62 8.07 3.06
N SER A 141 -18.00 7.03 2.53
CA SER A 141 -18.63 6.08 1.62
C SER A 141 -19.19 4.86 2.33
N ASP A 142 -18.98 4.72 3.64
CA ASP A 142 -19.39 3.59 4.47
C ASP A 142 -18.74 2.25 4.04
N VAL A 143 -17.46 2.32 3.64
CA VAL A 143 -16.66 1.14 3.29
C VAL A 143 -16.07 0.52 4.57
N PRO A 144 -16.28 -0.78 4.86
CA PRO A 144 -15.71 -1.40 6.04
C PRO A 144 -14.19 -1.27 6.10
N ARG A 145 -13.67 -0.78 7.24
CA ARG A 145 -12.26 -0.50 7.46
C ARG A 145 -11.34 -1.68 7.14
N ARG A 146 -11.77 -2.90 7.45
CA ARG A 146 -10.98 -4.12 7.19
C ARG A 146 -10.62 -4.33 5.71
N LEU A 147 -11.38 -3.71 4.80
CA LEU A 147 -11.12 -3.79 3.36
C LEU A 147 -10.17 -2.70 2.86
N VAL A 148 -9.96 -1.62 3.61
CA VAL A 148 -9.12 -0.49 3.20
C VAL A 148 -7.69 -0.92 2.81
N PRO A 149 -6.98 -1.76 3.58
CA PRO A 149 -5.65 -2.22 3.17
C PRO A 149 -5.67 -2.97 1.83
N ALA A 150 -6.66 -3.85 1.61
CA ALA A 150 -6.78 -4.59 0.35
C ALA A 150 -7.04 -3.67 -0.85
N LEU A 151 -7.85 -2.62 -0.67
CA LEU A 151 -8.12 -1.62 -1.70
C LEU A 151 -6.88 -0.81 -2.04
N MET A 152 -6.15 -0.37 -1.02
CA MET A 152 -4.90 0.39 -1.19
C MET A 152 -3.84 -0.44 -1.91
N PHE A 153 -3.51 -1.63 -1.37
CA PHE A 153 -2.51 -2.50 -1.97
C PHE A 153 -2.93 -2.99 -3.36
N GLY A 154 -4.21 -3.17 -3.61
CA GLY A 154 -4.74 -3.50 -4.94
C GLY A 154 -4.41 -2.41 -5.97
N GLY A 155 -4.63 -1.15 -5.65
CA GLY A 155 -4.27 -0.02 -6.50
C GLY A 155 -2.75 0.08 -6.72
N ILE A 156 -1.96 0.00 -5.63
CA ILE A 156 -0.51 0.06 -5.66
C ILE A 156 0.08 -1.08 -6.51
N SER A 157 -0.37 -2.32 -6.30
CA SER A 157 0.10 -3.49 -7.05
C SER A 157 -0.25 -3.41 -8.54
N SER A 158 -1.41 -2.85 -8.88
CA SER A 158 -1.77 -2.63 -10.28
C SER A 158 -0.83 -1.62 -10.94
N ALA A 159 -0.47 -0.53 -10.24
CA ALA A 159 0.47 0.47 -10.73
C ALA A 159 1.88 -0.11 -10.96
N SER A 160 2.34 -1.01 -10.08
CA SER A 160 3.68 -1.60 -10.18
C SER A 160 3.89 -2.50 -11.40
N LEU A 161 2.81 -2.97 -12.02
CA LEU A 161 2.90 -3.72 -13.28
C LEU A 161 2.98 -2.81 -14.51
N GLY A 162 2.66 -1.52 -14.36
CA GLY A 162 2.68 -0.58 -15.45
C GLY A 162 4.10 -0.25 -15.93
N PRO A 163 4.33 -0.21 -17.25
CA PRO A 163 5.64 0.15 -17.80
C PRO A 163 5.96 1.61 -17.44
N GLY A 164 7.19 1.86 -17.04
CA GLY A 164 7.64 3.20 -16.68
C GLY A 164 7.21 3.69 -15.30
N ALA A 165 6.48 2.89 -14.51
CA ALA A 165 6.18 3.25 -13.14
C ALA A 165 7.47 3.22 -12.30
N PRO A 166 7.91 4.36 -11.72
CA PRO A 166 9.21 4.47 -11.05
C PRO A 166 9.17 3.93 -9.62
N LEU A 167 8.57 2.75 -9.46
CA LEU A 167 8.44 2.08 -8.16
C LEU A 167 9.69 1.26 -7.86
N THR A 168 10.01 1.09 -6.58
CA THR A 168 11.18 0.33 -6.12
C THR A 168 11.26 -1.06 -6.75
N ALA A 169 10.14 -1.77 -6.89
CA ALA A 169 10.09 -3.10 -7.50
C ALA A 169 10.55 -3.09 -8.97
N ASN A 170 10.10 -2.10 -9.75
CA ASN A 170 10.46 -1.96 -11.16
C ASN A 170 11.92 -1.53 -11.33
N ASN A 171 12.39 -0.60 -10.48
CA ASN A 171 13.78 -0.17 -10.48
C ASN A 171 14.74 -1.32 -10.11
N MET A 172 14.41 -2.11 -9.09
CA MET A 172 15.19 -3.29 -8.72
C MET A 172 15.20 -4.34 -9.84
N GLY A 173 14.06 -4.60 -10.45
CA GLY A 173 13.97 -5.51 -11.59
C GLY A 173 14.84 -5.04 -12.77
N ALA A 174 14.75 -3.78 -13.13
CA ALA A 174 15.57 -3.18 -14.18
C ALA A 174 17.07 -3.31 -13.90
N MET A 175 17.50 -3.03 -12.67
CA MET A 175 18.90 -3.19 -12.24
C MET A 175 19.37 -4.64 -12.31
N LEU A 176 18.57 -5.59 -11.82
CA LEU A 176 18.94 -7.01 -11.78
C LEU A 176 19.07 -7.63 -13.17
N PHE A 177 18.21 -7.22 -14.10
CA PHE A 177 18.19 -7.78 -15.46
C PHE A 177 18.93 -6.91 -16.49
N GLY A 178 19.54 -5.79 -16.07
CA GLY A 178 20.24 -4.88 -16.98
C GLY A 178 19.32 -4.25 -18.04
N THR A 179 18.05 -4.01 -17.68
CA THR A 179 17.02 -3.46 -18.58
C THR A 179 16.57 -2.07 -18.10
N THR A 180 15.57 -1.51 -18.75
CA THR A 180 14.93 -0.26 -18.33
C THR A 180 13.59 -0.53 -17.65
N ILE A 181 13.09 0.41 -16.85
CA ILE A 181 11.76 0.33 -16.22
C ILE A 181 10.63 0.33 -17.26
N THR A 182 10.92 0.67 -18.51
CA THR A 182 9.99 0.63 -19.65
C THR A 182 10.15 -0.65 -20.48
N ALA A 183 10.96 -1.61 -20.05
CA ALA A 183 11.10 -2.88 -20.76
C ALA A 183 9.76 -3.62 -20.85
N ALA A 184 9.52 -4.30 -21.96
CA ALA A 184 8.30 -5.08 -22.23
C ALA A 184 6.97 -4.28 -22.02
N PRO A 185 6.79 -3.13 -22.67
CA PRO A 185 5.66 -2.23 -22.37
C PRO A 185 4.31 -2.86 -22.67
N VAL A 186 4.20 -3.69 -23.69
CA VAL A 186 2.93 -4.36 -24.06
C VAL A 186 2.48 -5.33 -22.97
N ILE A 187 3.36 -6.18 -22.47
CA ILE A 187 3.04 -7.13 -21.41
C ILE A 187 2.74 -6.39 -20.11
N GLY A 188 3.49 -5.33 -19.81
CA GLY A 188 3.26 -4.48 -18.64
C GLY A 188 1.88 -3.82 -18.67
N VAL A 189 1.48 -3.23 -19.78
CA VAL A 189 0.14 -2.63 -19.92
C VAL A 189 -0.96 -3.69 -19.79
N ILE A 190 -0.81 -4.84 -20.43
CA ILE A 190 -1.79 -5.93 -20.32
C ILE A 190 -1.90 -6.38 -18.87
N GLY A 191 -0.77 -6.64 -18.20
CA GLY A 191 -0.73 -7.04 -16.79
C GLY A 191 -1.38 -6.02 -15.87
N MET A 192 -1.05 -4.74 -16.05
CA MET A 192 -1.63 -3.63 -15.31
C MET A 192 -3.16 -3.56 -15.46
N VAL A 193 -3.66 -3.62 -16.69
CA VAL A 193 -5.10 -3.56 -16.97
C VAL A 193 -5.82 -4.77 -16.41
N VAL A 194 -5.28 -5.98 -16.59
CA VAL A 194 -5.86 -7.23 -16.08
C VAL A 194 -5.93 -7.20 -14.56
N VAL A 195 -4.84 -6.86 -13.88
CA VAL A 195 -4.81 -6.82 -12.42
C VAL A 195 -5.72 -5.71 -11.89
N LEU A 196 -5.72 -4.54 -12.50
CA LEU A 196 -6.63 -3.45 -12.11
C LEU A 196 -8.11 -3.88 -12.26
N ALA A 197 -8.47 -4.56 -13.36
CA ALA A 197 -9.82 -5.08 -13.56
C ALA A 197 -10.20 -6.13 -12.51
N LEU A 198 -9.29 -7.03 -12.17
CA LEU A 198 -9.48 -8.03 -11.11
C LEU A 198 -9.67 -7.38 -9.74
N ILE A 199 -8.91 -6.34 -9.42
CA ILE A 199 -9.03 -5.60 -8.16
C ILE A 199 -10.35 -4.81 -8.11
N ILE A 200 -10.77 -4.20 -9.21
CA ILE A 200 -12.09 -3.54 -9.30
C ILE A 200 -13.21 -4.58 -9.09
N GLN A 201 -13.11 -5.74 -9.72
CA GLN A 201 -14.08 -6.82 -9.54
C GLN A 201 -14.08 -7.35 -8.10
N PHE A 202 -12.90 -7.51 -7.49
CA PHE A 202 -12.75 -7.87 -6.09
C PHE A 202 -13.41 -6.83 -5.18
N THR A 203 -13.12 -5.55 -5.40
CA THR A 203 -13.71 -4.42 -4.66
C THR A 203 -15.24 -4.45 -4.76
N PHE A 204 -15.77 -4.58 -5.97
CA PHE A 204 -17.20 -4.67 -6.21
C PHE A 204 -17.85 -5.81 -5.42
N ARG A 205 -17.25 -7.00 -5.45
CA ARG A 205 -17.77 -8.18 -4.77
C ARG A 205 -17.64 -8.11 -3.25
N GLN A 206 -16.46 -7.72 -2.76
CA GLN A 206 -16.17 -7.76 -1.31
C GLN A 206 -16.84 -6.61 -0.56
N VAL A 207 -16.75 -5.39 -1.09
CA VAL A 207 -17.45 -4.25 -0.49
C VAL A 207 -18.95 -4.44 -0.56
N GLY A 208 -19.48 -4.92 -1.70
CA GLY A 208 -20.89 -5.23 -1.84
C GLY A 208 -21.36 -6.29 -0.85
N ARG A 209 -20.65 -7.41 -0.73
CA ARG A 209 -20.99 -8.48 0.22
C ARG A 209 -20.90 -8.04 1.68
N ALA A 210 -19.89 -7.24 2.01
CA ALA A 210 -19.74 -6.70 3.36
C ALA A 210 -20.92 -5.77 3.69
N TYR A 211 -21.29 -4.91 2.75
CA TYR A 211 -22.45 -4.02 2.90
C TYR A 211 -23.75 -4.82 3.09
N ASP A 212 -23.96 -5.87 2.28
CA ASP A 212 -25.15 -6.74 2.33
C ASP A 212 -25.24 -7.52 3.66
N LYS A 213 -24.09 -7.82 4.29
CA LYS A 213 -24.01 -8.42 5.64
C LYS A 213 -24.21 -7.41 6.79
N GLY A 214 -24.47 -6.15 6.49
CA GLY A 214 -24.65 -5.11 7.50
C GLY A 214 -23.36 -4.51 8.03
N GLU A 215 -22.18 -4.90 7.47
CA GLU A 215 -20.92 -4.29 7.88
C GLU A 215 -20.86 -2.83 7.41
N ARG A 216 -20.42 -1.96 8.30
CA ARG A 216 -20.28 -0.53 8.05
C ARG A 216 -18.90 -0.07 8.45
N PHE A 217 -18.58 1.18 8.14
CA PHE A 217 -17.31 1.75 8.57
C PHE A 217 -17.28 1.93 10.10
N GLU A 218 -16.28 1.32 10.74
CA GLU A 218 -16.00 1.49 12.16
C GLU A 218 -14.56 1.99 12.33
N ILE A 219 -14.37 3.05 13.12
CA ILE A 219 -13.05 3.67 13.34
C ILE A 219 -12.10 2.69 14.04
N GLY A 220 -12.62 1.85 14.95
CA GLY A 220 -11.82 0.89 15.73
C GLY A 220 -10.69 1.58 16.51
N SER A 221 -9.51 0.97 16.52
CA SER A 221 -8.33 1.50 17.24
C SER A 221 -7.56 2.59 16.47
N TYR A 222 -7.94 2.92 15.25
CA TYR A 222 -7.25 3.94 14.46
C TYR A 222 -7.66 5.33 14.95
N LYS A 223 -6.69 6.09 15.44
CA LYS A 223 -6.91 7.50 15.79
C LYS A 223 -6.95 8.32 14.49
N MET A 224 -8.15 8.57 13.98
CA MET A 224 -8.30 9.58 12.95
C MET A 224 -7.95 10.93 13.55
N PRO A 225 -7.21 11.79 12.85
CA PRO A 225 -7.04 13.17 13.25
C PRO A 225 -8.42 13.84 13.41
N GLU A 226 -8.52 14.79 14.33
CA GLU A 226 -9.73 15.57 14.46
C GLU A 226 -10.03 16.29 13.15
N PRO A 227 -11.24 16.13 12.60
CA PRO A 227 -11.59 16.75 11.32
C PRO A 227 -11.53 18.27 11.46
N ARG A 228 -10.73 18.92 10.61
CA ARG A 228 -10.70 20.39 10.58
C ARG A 228 -12.02 20.96 10.09
N PRO A 229 -12.46 22.10 10.62
CA PRO A 229 -13.59 22.85 10.08
C PRO A 229 -13.44 23.09 8.58
N ALA A 230 -14.55 23.16 7.85
CA ALA A 230 -14.52 23.22 6.38
C ALA A 230 -13.85 24.52 5.86
N ASP A 231 -13.92 25.59 6.61
CA ASP A 231 -13.32 26.90 6.36
C ASP A 231 -11.80 26.92 6.56
N GLU A 232 -11.26 26.04 7.40
CA GLU A 232 -9.81 25.92 7.63
C GLU A 232 -9.12 24.92 6.69
N ARG A 233 -9.88 24.21 5.84
CA ARG A 233 -9.29 23.22 4.92
C ARG A 233 -8.67 23.89 3.72
N PRO A 234 -7.50 23.42 3.26
CA PRO A 234 -6.89 23.95 2.05
C PRO A 234 -7.78 23.71 0.83
N HIS A 235 -7.73 24.62 -0.13
CA HIS A 235 -8.35 24.39 -1.43
C HIS A 235 -7.79 23.09 -2.07
N PHE A 236 -8.63 22.35 -2.78
CA PHE A 236 -8.25 21.08 -3.42
C PHE A 236 -6.95 21.18 -4.24
N ILE A 237 -6.76 22.29 -4.97
CA ILE A 237 -5.55 22.51 -5.79
C ILE A 237 -4.30 22.57 -4.91
N LEU A 238 -4.35 23.26 -3.77
CA LEU A 238 -3.24 23.32 -2.82
C LEU A 238 -3.00 21.97 -2.15
N ALA A 239 -4.06 21.22 -1.86
CA ALA A 239 -3.98 19.91 -1.24
C ALA A 239 -3.32 18.86 -2.15
N ILE A 240 -3.52 18.95 -3.48
CA ILE A 240 -2.96 18.02 -4.45
C ILE A 240 -1.56 18.41 -4.95
N LEU A 241 -1.14 19.65 -4.71
CA LEU A 241 0.12 20.20 -5.21
C LEU A 241 1.36 19.35 -4.82
N PRO A 242 1.49 18.83 -3.58
CA PRO A 242 2.62 17.96 -3.22
C PRO A 242 2.65 16.67 -4.03
N PHE A 243 1.49 16.11 -4.34
CA PHE A 243 1.40 14.91 -5.18
C PHE A 243 1.75 15.22 -6.63
N ALA A 244 1.27 16.37 -7.15
CA ALA A 244 1.62 16.84 -8.49
C ALA A 244 3.13 17.09 -8.62
N ALA A 245 3.79 17.61 -7.59
CA ALA A 245 5.23 17.80 -7.57
C ALA A 245 5.99 16.46 -7.70
N VAL A 246 5.52 15.40 -7.05
CA VAL A 246 6.10 14.05 -7.20
C VAL A 246 6.01 13.58 -8.66
N PHE A 247 4.86 13.79 -9.32
CA PHE A 247 4.68 13.44 -10.74
C PHE A 247 5.62 14.18 -11.70
N VAL A 248 5.99 15.42 -11.37
CA VAL A 248 6.88 16.24 -12.23
C VAL A 248 8.35 15.89 -11.98
N CYS A 249 8.69 15.44 -10.77
CA CYS A 249 10.07 15.15 -10.37
C CYS A 249 10.46 13.68 -10.56
N SER A 250 9.52 12.77 -10.82
CA SER A 250 9.78 11.33 -11.08
C SER A 250 10.02 11.06 -12.55
#